data_06c3c02a422026c3a1f57ba5b2e80bab
#
_entry.id   06c3c02a422026c3a1f57ba5b2e80bab
#
_cell.length_a   1.000
_cell.length_b   1.000
_cell.length_c   1.000
_cell.angle_alpha   90.00
_cell.angle_beta   90.00
_cell.angle_gamma   90.00
#
_symmetry.space_group_name_H-M   'P 1'
#
loop_
_entity.id
_entity.type
_entity.pdbx_description
1 polymer ?
#
loop_
_entity_poly.entity_id
_entity_poly.type
_entity_poly.pdbx_seq_one_letter_code
_entity_poly.pdbx_strand_id
1 'polypeptide(L)' 'MHNEFTAIIEKDGDWYIAYCPEVPGANGQGKTIEECKASLAAAISLLLEDRREDAMRGLPEDAIREVVAI' A
#
# COMPACT_ATOMS: atom_id res chain seq x y z
N MET A 1 10.66 -11.84 -2.55
CA MET A 1 9.72 -10.87 -1.96
C MET A 1 8.57 -10.62 -2.91
N HIS A 2 7.37 -10.67 -2.42
CA HIS A 2 6.20 -10.45 -3.26
C HIS A 2 5.85 -8.97 -3.38
N ASN A 3 5.62 -8.53 -4.61
CA ASN A 3 5.06 -7.22 -4.90
C ASN A 3 3.58 -7.30 -5.26
N GLU A 4 2.96 -8.39 -4.90
CA GLU A 4 1.56 -8.64 -5.16
C GLU A 4 0.73 -8.43 -3.90
N PHE A 5 -0.39 -7.74 -4.04
CA PHE A 5 -1.31 -7.46 -2.96
C PHE A 5 -2.72 -7.83 -3.39
N THR A 6 -3.52 -8.22 -2.42
CA THR A 6 -4.90 -8.59 -2.68
C THR A 6 -5.80 -7.36 -2.67
N ALA A 7 -6.61 -7.21 -3.71
CA ALA A 7 -7.65 -6.20 -3.75
C ALA A 7 -9.00 -6.86 -3.52
N ILE A 8 -9.70 -6.43 -2.48
CA ILE A 8 -11.09 -6.82 -2.25
C ILE A 8 -11.95 -5.69 -2.78
N ILE A 9 -12.70 -5.96 -3.83
CA ILE A 9 -13.46 -4.95 -4.57
C ILE A 9 -14.94 -5.20 -4.41
N GLU A 10 -15.67 -4.16 -4.02
CA GLU A 10 -17.11 -4.21 -3.85
C GLU A 10 -17.74 -3.09 -4.68
N LYS A 11 -18.93 -3.37 -5.20
CA LYS A 11 -19.70 -2.36 -5.93
C LYS A 11 -20.56 -1.56 -4.97
N ASP A 12 -20.49 -0.24 -5.08
CA ASP A 12 -21.28 0.69 -4.27
C ASP A 12 -21.95 1.70 -5.22
N GLY A 13 -23.20 1.43 -5.57
CA GLY A 13 -23.90 2.24 -6.57
C GLY A 13 -23.22 2.16 -7.91
N ASP A 14 -22.83 3.31 -8.46
CA ASP A 14 -22.13 3.41 -9.74
C ASP A 14 -20.60 3.34 -9.58
N TRP A 15 -20.12 3.13 -8.36
CA TRP A 15 -18.70 3.11 -8.06
C TRP A 15 -18.26 1.74 -7.59
N TYR A 16 -16.97 1.49 -7.75
CA TYR A 16 -16.30 0.37 -7.09
C TYR A 16 -15.43 0.94 -5.98
N ILE A 17 -15.42 0.23 -4.86
CA ILE A 17 -14.55 0.55 -3.73
C ILE A 17 -13.68 -0.65 -3.44
N ALA A 18 -12.48 -0.41 -2.96
CA ALA A 18 -11.53 -1.49 -2.70
C ALA A 18 -10.72 -1.26 -1.44
N TYR A 19 -10.29 -2.34 -0.84
CA TYR A 19 -9.31 -2.31 0.25
C TYR A 19 -8.34 -3.48 0.09
N CYS A 20 -7.23 -3.38 0.78
CA CYS A 20 -6.18 -4.39 0.76
C CYS A 20 -6.03 -4.97 2.17
N PRO A 21 -6.37 -6.27 2.37
CA PRO A 21 -6.24 -6.88 3.71
C PRO A 21 -4.81 -6.89 4.25
N GLU A 22 -3.81 -7.01 3.36
CA GLU A 22 -2.41 -7.04 3.74
C GLU A 22 -1.87 -5.67 4.13
N VAL A 23 -2.53 -4.60 3.69
CA VAL A 23 -2.10 -3.22 3.97
C VAL A 23 -3.28 -2.44 4.56
N PRO A 24 -3.51 -2.57 5.86
CA PRO A 24 -4.60 -1.85 6.53
C PRO A 24 -4.50 -0.34 6.31
N GLY A 25 -5.62 0.27 5.99
CA GLY A 25 -5.69 1.70 5.71
C GLY A 25 -5.60 2.06 4.24
N ALA A 26 -5.17 1.14 3.37
CA ALA A 26 -5.16 1.37 1.93
C ALA A 26 -6.57 1.17 1.36
N ASN A 27 -7.07 2.17 0.68
CA ASN A 27 -8.39 2.15 0.05
C ASN A 27 -8.29 2.71 -1.36
N GLY A 28 -9.20 2.25 -2.22
CA GLY A 28 -9.28 2.73 -3.59
C GLY A 28 -10.72 2.85 -4.05
N GLN A 29 -10.93 3.61 -5.10
CA GLN A 29 -12.25 3.75 -5.71
C GLN A 29 -12.12 4.08 -7.18
N GLY A 30 -13.16 3.77 -7.94
CA GLY A 30 -13.22 4.09 -9.36
C GLY A 30 -14.56 3.69 -9.96
N LYS A 31 -14.83 4.16 -11.16
CA LYS A 31 -16.04 3.78 -11.87
C LYS A 31 -15.91 2.45 -12.60
N THR A 32 -14.69 1.99 -12.77
CA THR A 32 -14.40 0.68 -13.33
C THR A 32 -13.51 -0.09 -12.36
N ILE A 33 -13.45 -1.40 -12.52
CA ILE A 33 -12.58 -2.24 -11.71
C ILE A 33 -11.12 -1.84 -11.92
N GLU A 34 -10.73 -1.52 -13.15
CA GLU A 34 -9.35 -1.12 -13.46
C GLU A 34 -8.97 0.20 -12.77
N GLU A 35 -9.86 1.18 -12.80
CA GLU A 35 -9.64 2.44 -12.10
C GLU A 35 -9.53 2.23 -10.59
N CYS A 36 -10.40 1.38 -10.05
CA CYS A 36 -10.42 1.06 -8.62
C CYS A 36 -9.09 0.40 -8.20
N LYS A 37 -8.59 -0.54 -8.99
CA LYS A 37 -7.32 -1.20 -8.74
C LYS A 37 -6.16 -0.22 -8.79
N ALA A 38 -6.14 0.67 -9.77
CA ALA A 38 -5.10 1.68 -9.89
C ALA A 38 -5.10 2.64 -8.69
N SER A 39 -6.29 3.04 -8.26
CA SER A 39 -6.47 3.87 -7.07
C SER A 39 -5.92 3.18 -5.81
N LEU A 40 -6.26 1.91 -5.63
CA LEU A 40 -5.77 1.12 -4.51
C LEU A 40 -4.25 0.94 -4.55
N ALA A 41 -3.70 0.66 -5.72
CA ALA A 41 -2.25 0.50 -5.89
C ALA A 41 -1.49 1.76 -5.48
N ALA A 42 -1.99 2.94 -5.86
CA ALA A 42 -1.40 4.21 -5.46
C ALA A 42 -1.45 4.39 -3.94
N ALA A 43 -2.57 4.05 -3.31
CA ALA A 43 -2.72 4.14 -1.86
C ALA A 43 -1.76 3.18 -1.13
N ILE A 44 -1.61 1.96 -1.63
CA ILE A 44 -0.67 0.98 -1.06
C ILE A 44 0.76 1.52 -1.14
N SER A 45 1.15 2.04 -2.29
CA SER A 45 2.51 2.59 -2.49
C SER A 45 2.80 3.72 -1.52
N LEU A 46 1.86 4.64 -1.34
CA LEU A 46 2.01 5.75 -0.41
C LEU A 46 2.15 5.28 1.04
N LEU A 47 1.33 4.33 1.46
CA LEU A 47 1.37 3.83 2.82
C LEU A 47 2.65 3.07 3.12
N LEU A 48 3.13 2.26 2.19
CA LEU A 48 4.38 1.51 2.36
C LEU A 48 5.58 2.46 2.42
N GLU A 49 5.59 3.49 1.60
CA GLU A 49 6.64 4.49 1.60
C GLU A 49 6.66 5.27 2.91
N ASP A 50 5.50 5.68 3.40
CA ASP A 50 5.36 6.39 4.67
C ASP A 50 5.84 5.55 5.85
N ARG A 51 5.46 4.29 5.91
CA ARG A 51 5.91 3.35 6.94
C ARG A 51 7.42 3.16 6.91
N ARG A 52 7.99 3.11 5.71
CA ARG A 52 9.44 2.97 5.55
C ARG A 52 10.17 4.20 6.09
N GLU A 53 9.68 5.38 5.79
CA GLU A 53 10.25 6.62 6.31
C GLU A 53 10.18 6.67 7.84
N ASP A 54 9.02 6.32 8.41
CA ASP A 54 8.85 6.30 9.86
C ASP A 54 9.81 5.30 10.53
N ALA A 55 10.01 4.15 9.91
CA ALA A 55 10.92 3.14 10.45
C ALA A 55 12.38 3.60 10.47
N MET A 56 12.72 4.55 9.58
CA MET A 56 14.09 5.07 9.50
C MET A 56 14.36 6.25 10.43
N ARG A 57 13.33 6.75 11.10
CA ARG A 57 13.49 7.86 12.05
C ARG A 57 14.05 7.36 13.37
N GLY A 58 14.89 8.19 13.97
CA GLY A 58 15.40 7.92 15.30
C GLY A 58 16.43 6.80 15.38
N LEU A 59 17.02 6.42 14.27
CA LEU A 59 18.07 5.41 14.27
C LEU A 59 19.34 5.98 14.90
N PRO A 60 20.10 5.15 15.67
CA PRO A 60 21.37 5.60 16.23
C PRO A 60 22.35 5.99 15.12
N GLU A 61 23.08 7.08 15.32
CA GLU A 61 24.07 7.56 14.35
C GLU A 61 25.25 6.60 14.17
N ASP A 62 25.60 5.89 15.21
CA ASP A 62 26.73 4.96 15.22
C ASP A 62 26.35 3.53 14.81
N ALA A 63 25.08 3.31 14.48
CA ALA A 63 24.65 2.00 14.03
C ALA A 63 25.09 1.74 12.59
N ILE A 64 25.48 0.52 12.30
CA ILE A 64 25.79 0.10 10.94
C ILE A 64 24.48 -0.25 10.24
N ARG A 65 24.27 0.34 9.08
CA ARG A 65 23.04 0.16 8.32
C ARG A 65 23.33 -0.55 7.01
N GLU A 66 22.77 -1.72 6.87
CA GLU A 66 22.99 -2.58 5.70
C GLU A 66 21.64 -2.98 5.08
N VAL A 67 21.69 -3.36 3.83
CA VAL A 67 20.51 -3.84 3.10
C VAL A 67 20.54 -5.35 3.07
N VAL A 68 19.42 -5.96 3.45
CA VAL A 68 19.25 -7.42 3.39
C VAL A 68 18.23 -7.73 2.30
N ALA A 69 18.62 -8.53 1.35
CA ALA A 69 17.73 -9.00 0.27
C ALA A 69 17.17 -10.38 0.64
N ILE A 70 15.88 -10.57 0.39
CA ILE A 70 15.20 -11.83 0.66
C ILE A 70 14.66 -12.43 -0.64
#